data_21391ef3f4f6acb4cd86121a04464ad8
#
_entry.id   21391ef3f4f6acb4cd86121a04464ad8
#
_cell.length_a   1.000
_cell.length_b   1.000
_cell.length_c   1.000
_cell.angle_alpha   90.00
_cell.angle_beta   90.00
_cell.angle_gamma   90.00
#
_symmetry.space_group_name_H-M   'P 1'
#
loop_
_entity.id
_entity.type
_entity.pdbx_description
1 polymer ?
#
loop_
_entity_poly.entity_id
_entity_poly.type
_entity_poly.pdbx_seq_one_letter_code
_entity_poly.pdbx_strand_id
1 'polypeptide(L)'
;MLGAYLRGWFPMDRGGAEGPVLFYESDPRGVMPIEDFRVPRSVARGLRARAYEIRVDTAFAEVATACSGDRDGEWLTPRLVDAYTRLHEAGWAHSVEAWSGERLCGGLFGVAIGTLFSSETMFHRAPDAGNAALVGTALLLRSRGFTLWDIQAVSPHTARFGAHGISPGDYRRRLAAAVAPVLAREGSASRV
;
A
#
# COMPACT_ATOMS: atom_id res chain seq x y z
N MET A 1 -4.28 7.27 13.23
CA MET A 1 -3.52 6.44 12.28
C MET A 1 -2.39 7.21 11.61
N LEU A 2 -2.61 8.35 10.94
CA LEU A 2 -1.57 9.09 10.21
C LEU A 2 -0.30 9.36 11.03
N GLY A 3 -0.44 9.80 12.29
CA GLY A 3 0.69 10.01 13.18
C GLY A 3 1.54 8.75 13.48
N ALA A 4 1.00 7.56 13.28
CA ALA A 4 1.78 6.32 13.37
C ALA A 4 2.62 6.11 12.10
N TYR A 5 2.04 6.31 10.92
CA TYR A 5 2.79 6.24 9.64
C TYR A 5 3.94 7.25 9.58
N LEU A 6 3.74 8.47 10.10
CA LEU A 6 4.81 9.47 10.21
C LEU A 6 5.99 9.03 11.08
N ARG A 7 5.79 8.04 11.97
CA ARG A 7 6.83 7.41 12.80
C ARG A 7 7.34 6.08 12.25
N GLY A 8 6.81 5.63 11.10
CA GLY A 8 7.15 4.36 10.49
C GLY A 8 6.40 3.15 11.07
N TRP A 9 5.34 3.38 11.83
CA TRP A 9 4.52 2.33 12.40
C TRP A 9 3.29 2.07 11.52
N PHE A 10 2.85 0.82 11.49
CA PHE A 10 1.65 0.38 10.79
C PHE A 10 0.72 -0.40 11.73
N PRO A 11 -0.61 -0.29 11.58
CA PRO A 11 -1.56 -0.94 12.47
C PRO A 11 -1.73 -2.41 12.14
N MET A 12 -1.93 -3.22 13.16
CA MET A 12 -2.44 -4.59 13.06
C MET A 12 -3.43 -4.83 14.18
N ASP A 13 -4.61 -5.31 13.83
CA ASP A 13 -5.64 -5.63 14.79
C ASP A 13 -5.63 -7.13 15.11
N ARG A 14 -4.99 -7.50 16.21
CA ARG A 14 -4.95 -8.89 16.69
C ARG A 14 -5.81 -9.13 17.91
N GLY A 15 -6.50 -8.10 18.41
CA GLY A 15 -7.24 -8.13 19.67
C GLY A 15 -8.74 -8.41 19.54
N GLY A 16 -9.25 -8.69 18.32
CA GLY A 16 -10.69 -8.82 18.08
C GLY A 16 -11.43 -7.48 18.24
N ALA A 17 -12.77 -7.51 18.27
CA ALA A 17 -13.61 -6.30 18.19
C ALA A 17 -13.44 -5.32 19.38
N GLU A 18 -12.98 -5.77 20.54
CA GLU A 18 -12.93 -4.99 21.79
C GLU A 18 -11.51 -4.60 22.23
N GLY A 19 -10.46 -5.24 21.69
CA GLY A 19 -9.07 -4.95 22.06
C GLY A 19 -8.53 -3.68 21.41
N PRO A 20 -7.37 -3.13 21.86
CA PRO A 20 -6.73 -1.99 21.20
C PRO A 20 -6.14 -2.40 19.84
N VAL A 21 -6.20 -1.51 18.85
CA VAL A 21 -5.39 -1.64 17.64
C VAL A 21 -3.93 -1.41 18.01
N LEU A 22 -3.08 -2.38 17.75
CA LEU A 22 -1.66 -2.29 18.02
C LEU A 22 -0.92 -1.75 16.79
N PHE A 23 0.20 -1.07 17.03
CA PHE A 23 1.06 -0.53 15.99
C PHE A 23 2.42 -1.22 16.06
N TYR A 24 2.94 -1.56 14.89
CA TYR A 24 4.15 -2.34 14.75
C TYR A 24 5.15 -1.62 13.84
N GLU A 25 6.41 -1.96 14.02
CA GLU A 25 7.48 -1.71 13.06
C GLU A 25 8.14 -3.04 12.68
N SER A 26 8.83 -3.10 11.57
CA SER A 26 9.58 -4.29 11.14
C SER A 26 11.07 -3.98 10.98
N ASP A 27 11.89 -4.96 11.34
CA ASP A 27 13.33 -4.95 11.16
C ASP A 27 13.77 -6.30 10.55
N PRO A 28 14.31 -6.34 9.33
CA PRO A 28 14.46 -5.21 8.40
C PRO A 28 13.10 -4.69 7.86
N ARG A 29 13.05 -3.40 7.48
CA ARG A 29 11.87 -2.83 6.82
C ARG A 29 11.86 -3.18 5.35
N GLY A 30 10.77 -3.79 4.88
CA GLY A 30 10.56 -4.11 3.48
C GLY A 30 10.19 -2.87 2.66
N VAL A 31 10.94 -2.62 1.59
CA VAL A 31 10.66 -1.57 0.62
C VAL A 31 10.63 -2.12 -0.81
N MET A 32 9.78 -1.53 -1.64
CA MET A 32 9.71 -1.82 -3.07
C MET A 32 10.44 -0.70 -3.84
N PRO A 33 11.39 -1.04 -4.73
CA PRO A 33 12.04 -0.02 -5.56
C PRO A 33 11.01 0.58 -6.54
N ILE A 34 10.97 1.90 -6.68
CA ILE A 34 10.07 2.57 -7.62
C ILE A 34 10.74 2.69 -8.98
N GLU A 35 11.98 3.21 -9.04
CA GLU A 35 12.73 3.39 -10.29
C GLU A 35 13.22 2.05 -10.87
N ASP A 36 13.73 1.18 -10.03
CA ASP A 36 14.26 -0.15 -10.39
C ASP A 36 13.23 -1.27 -10.25
N PHE A 37 11.94 -0.95 -10.26
CA PHE A 37 10.87 -1.93 -10.19
C PHE A 37 10.96 -2.91 -11.36
N ARG A 38 10.96 -4.20 -11.06
CA ARG A 38 11.14 -5.27 -12.06
C ARG A 38 9.87 -6.08 -12.22
N VAL A 39 9.40 -6.21 -13.45
CA VAL A 39 8.28 -7.11 -13.77
C VAL A 39 8.85 -8.46 -14.19
N PRO A 40 8.62 -9.56 -13.45
CA PRO A 40 9.07 -10.88 -13.84
C PRO A 40 8.52 -11.28 -15.21
N ARG A 41 9.31 -11.97 -16.04
CA ARG A 41 8.91 -12.37 -17.41
C ARG A 41 7.60 -13.16 -17.44
N SER A 42 7.37 -14.04 -16.47
CA SER A 42 6.11 -14.81 -16.35
C SER A 42 4.92 -13.90 -16.09
N VAL A 43 5.05 -12.91 -15.21
CA VAL A 43 4.02 -11.90 -14.93
C VAL A 43 3.75 -11.07 -16.17
N ALA A 44 4.78 -10.52 -16.81
CA ALA A 44 4.64 -9.73 -18.03
C ALA A 44 3.90 -10.49 -19.16
N ARG A 45 4.16 -11.79 -19.28
CA ARG A 45 3.44 -12.65 -20.24
C ARG A 45 1.97 -12.81 -19.85
N GLY A 46 1.68 -13.09 -18.55
CA GLY A 46 0.33 -13.23 -18.04
C GLY A 46 -0.51 -11.96 -18.22
N LEU A 47 0.09 -10.78 -17.94
CA LEU A 47 -0.59 -9.49 -18.11
C LEU A 47 -0.91 -9.18 -19.57
N ARG A 48 0.00 -9.48 -20.51
CA ARG A 48 -0.29 -9.33 -21.97
C ARG A 48 -1.44 -10.21 -22.43
N ALA A 49 -1.62 -11.38 -21.84
CA ALA A 49 -2.69 -12.30 -22.21
C ALA A 49 -4.07 -11.92 -21.62
N ARG A 50 -4.11 -11.03 -20.61
CA ARG A 50 -5.30 -10.76 -19.80
C ARG A 50 -5.61 -9.28 -19.68
N ALA A 51 -5.54 -8.48 -20.61
CA ALA A 51 -5.85 -7.05 -20.68
C ALA A 51 -6.70 -6.48 -19.50
N TYR A 52 -6.11 -6.40 -18.29
CA TYR A 52 -6.76 -5.73 -17.16
C TYR A 52 -6.69 -4.21 -17.35
N GLU A 53 -7.80 -3.54 -17.14
CA GLU A 53 -7.86 -2.10 -16.98
C GLU A 53 -7.45 -1.73 -15.55
N ILE A 54 -6.54 -0.78 -15.40
CA ILE A 54 -6.13 -0.27 -14.09
C ILE A 54 -6.92 1.00 -13.78
N ARG A 55 -7.68 0.95 -12.69
CA ARG A 55 -8.42 2.10 -12.14
C ARG A 55 -7.84 2.46 -10.77
N VAL A 56 -8.05 3.70 -10.35
CA VAL A 56 -7.57 4.22 -9.06
C VAL A 56 -8.75 4.83 -8.33
N ASP A 57 -8.92 4.45 -7.08
CA ASP A 57 -9.94 5.01 -6.18
C ASP A 57 -11.40 4.88 -6.66
N THR A 58 -11.69 3.89 -7.53
CA THR A 58 -13.05 3.69 -8.04
C THR A 58 -13.88 2.74 -7.17
N ALA A 59 -13.22 1.89 -6.35
CA ALA A 59 -13.89 0.91 -5.50
C ALA A 59 -13.11 0.64 -4.19
N PHE A 60 -12.62 1.69 -3.51
CA PHE A 60 -11.74 1.56 -2.33
C PHE A 60 -12.33 0.63 -1.26
N ALA A 61 -13.58 0.84 -0.85
CA ALA A 61 -14.22 0.03 0.19
C ALA A 61 -14.33 -1.46 -0.21
N GLU A 62 -14.62 -1.75 -1.50
CA GLU A 62 -14.64 -3.13 -2.01
C GLU A 62 -13.24 -3.76 -1.99
N VAL A 63 -12.20 -2.99 -2.39
CA VAL A 63 -10.80 -3.45 -2.32
C VAL A 63 -10.39 -3.74 -0.89
N ALA A 64 -10.63 -2.83 0.06
CA ALA A 64 -10.28 -3.02 1.46
C ALA A 64 -11.01 -4.23 2.07
N THR A 65 -12.31 -4.39 1.79
CA THR A 65 -13.08 -5.55 2.21
C THR A 65 -12.57 -6.84 1.58
N ALA A 66 -12.26 -6.85 0.28
CA ALA A 66 -11.71 -8.03 -0.39
C ALA A 66 -10.32 -8.42 0.15
N CYS A 67 -9.55 -7.46 0.64
CA CYS A 67 -8.26 -7.69 1.28
C CYS A 67 -8.39 -8.26 2.71
N SER A 68 -9.53 -8.08 3.40
CA SER A 68 -9.76 -8.59 4.76
C SER A 68 -10.16 -10.07 4.79
N GLY A 69 -10.48 -10.69 3.64
CA GLY A 69 -10.91 -12.09 3.57
C GLY A 69 -9.77 -13.10 3.60
N ASP A 70 -10.06 -14.26 4.23
CA ASP A 70 -9.40 -15.57 4.10
C ASP A 70 -7.86 -15.67 4.21
N ARG A 71 -7.21 -14.92 5.08
CA ARG A 71 -5.79 -15.19 5.42
C ARG A 71 -5.63 -15.50 6.89
N ASP A 72 -4.86 -16.54 7.19
CA ASP A 72 -4.43 -16.88 8.56
C ASP A 72 -3.85 -15.64 9.26
N GLY A 73 -4.53 -15.20 10.31
CA GLY A 73 -4.18 -14.01 11.08
C GLY A 73 -4.92 -12.76 10.60
N GLU A 74 -6.20 -12.66 10.91
CA GLU A 74 -7.07 -11.50 10.65
C GLU A 74 -6.55 -10.22 11.33
N TRP A 75 -5.56 -9.57 10.71
CA TRP A 75 -5.10 -8.27 11.18
C TRP A 75 -5.96 -7.11 10.63
N LEU A 76 -6.55 -7.30 9.43
CA LEU A 76 -7.42 -6.31 8.78
C LEU A 76 -8.88 -6.61 9.15
N THR A 77 -9.24 -6.26 10.37
CA THR A 77 -10.61 -6.43 10.89
C THR A 77 -11.57 -5.39 10.27
N PRO A 78 -12.90 -5.59 10.38
CA PRO A 78 -13.88 -4.62 9.90
C PRO A 78 -13.64 -3.19 10.41
N ARG A 79 -13.25 -3.02 11.68
CA ARG A 79 -12.94 -1.68 12.22
C ARG A 79 -11.71 -1.03 11.59
N LEU A 80 -10.70 -1.83 11.15
CA LEU A 80 -9.59 -1.29 10.38
C LEU A 80 -10.00 -0.96 8.94
N VAL A 81 -10.84 -1.79 8.31
CA VAL A 81 -11.44 -1.45 7.00
C VAL A 81 -12.17 -0.12 7.07
N ASP A 82 -13.01 0.09 8.11
CA ASP A 82 -13.71 1.37 8.32
C ASP A 82 -12.74 2.52 8.55
N ALA A 83 -11.67 2.29 9.31
CA ALA A 83 -10.66 3.32 9.56
C ALA A 83 -9.90 3.71 8.29
N TYR A 84 -9.54 2.74 7.43
CA TYR A 84 -8.93 3.02 6.14
C TYR A 84 -9.89 3.67 5.14
N THR A 85 -11.18 3.31 5.18
CA THR A 85 -12.21 3.96 4.36
C THR A 85 -12.34 5.44 4.72
N ARG A 86 -12.34 5.77 6.02
CA ARG A 86 -12.30 7.19 6.46
C ARG A 86 -11.02 7.91 6.06
N LEU A 87 -9.87 7.21 6.03
CA LEU A 87 -8.62 7.80 5.51
C LEU A 87 -8.70 8.04 4.01
N HIS A 88 -9.39 7.16 3.26
CA HIS A 88 -9.65 7.35 1.84
C HIS A 88 -10.54 8.56 1.59
N GLU A 89 -11.66 8.69 2.29
CA GLU A 89 -12.56 9.85 2.23
C GLU A 89 -11.84 11.18 2.54
N ALA A 90 -10.84 11.11 3.43
CA ALA A 90 -9.98 12.25 3.76
C ALA A 90 -8.80 12.46 2.79
N GLY A 91 -8.68 11.63 1.73
CA GLY A 91 -7.65 11.75 0.70
C GLY A 91 -6.26 11.22 1.09
N TRP A 92 -6.17 10.37 2.13
CA TRP A 92 -4.90 9.80 2.60
C TRP A 92 -4.69 8.34 2.22
N ALA A 93 -5.76 7.59 1.96
CA ALA A 93 -5.66 6.21 1.52
C ALA A 93 -6.18 6.05 0.09
N HIS A 94 -5.52 5.20 -0.69
CA HIS A 94 -5.79 5.03 -2.12
C HIS A 94 -5.79 3.56 -2.49
N SER A 95 -6.65 3.18 -3.44
CA SER A 95 -6.65 1.85 -4.05
C SER A 95 -6.17 1.89 -5.49
N VAL A 96 -5.53 0.81 -5.91
CA VAL A 96 -5.20 0.54 -7.31
C VAL A 96 -5.82 -0.79 -7.68
N GLU A 97 -6.65 -0.81 -8.71
CA GLU A 97 -7.60 -1.84 -9.03
C GLU A 97 -7.34 -2.43 -10.41
N ALA A 98 -7.52 -3.74 -10.55
CA ALA A 98 -7.43 -4.45 -11.81
C ALA A 98 -8.83 -4.95 -12.21
N TRP A 99 -9.37 -4.40 -13.27
CA TRP A 99 -10.71 -4.65 -13.77
C TRP A 99 -10.73 -5.45 -15.08
N SER A 100 -11.73 -6.28 -15.26
CA SER A 100 -12.06 -6.93 -16.54
C SER A 100 -13.52 -6.59 -16.86
N GLY A 101 -13.72 -5.61 -17.74
CA GLY A 101 -15.03 -4.95 -17.90
C GLY A 101 -15.48 -4.33 -16.58
N GLU A 102 -16.68 -4.69 -16.12
CA GLU A 102 -17.26 -4.20 -14.87
C GLU A 102 -16.89 -5.06 -13.64
N ARG A 103 -16.04 -6.07 -13.80
CA ARG A 103 -15.67 -6.96 -12.71
C ARG A 103 -14.34 -6.57 -12.10
N LEU A 104 -14.34 -6.26 -10.80
CA LEU A 104 -13.13 -6.10 -9.99
C LEU A 104 -12.45 -7.46 -9.78
N CYS A 105 -11.28 -7.64 -10.39
CA CYS A 105 -10.55 -8.91 -10.44
C CYS A 105 -9.39 -8.99 -9.44
N GLY A 106 -8.87 -7.86 -9.00
CA GLY A 106 -7.80 -7.75 -8.01
C GLY A 106 -7.51 -6.31 -7.68
N GLY A 107 -6.74 -6.07 -6.63
CA GLY A 107 -6.39 -4.73 -6.21
C GLY A 107 -5.47 -4.74 -5.00
N LEU A 108 -4.95 -3.58 -4.69
CA LEU A 108 -4.25 -3.29 -3.46
C LEU A 108 -4.68 -1.91 -2.96
N PHE A 109 -4.46 -1.64 -1.68
CA PHE A 109 -4.60 -0.30 -1.14
C PHE A 109 -3.42 0.06 -0.24
N GLY A 110 -3.27 1.34 0.02
CA GLY A 110 -2.22 1.86 0.89
C GLY A 110 -2.48 3.30 1.29
N VAL A 111 -1.61 3.83 2.15
CA VAL A 111 -1.65 5.19 2.67
C VAL A 111 -0.58 6.03 1.99
N ALA A 112 -0.95 7.21 1.48
CA ALA A 112 -0.06 8.16 0.84
C ALA A 112 0.15 9.39 1.72
N ILE A 113 1.41 9.74 2.03
CA ILE A 113 1.77 10.93 2.81
C ILE A 113 3.00 11.58 2.17
N GLY A 114 2.83 12.75 1.56
CA GLY A 114 3.89 13.37 0.79
C GLY A 114 4.31 12.50 -0.40
N THR A 115 5.54 12.02 -0.42
CA THR A 115 6.06 11.09 -1.42
C THR A 115 6.26 9.66 -0.88
N LEU A 116 5.71 9.35 0.29
CA LEU A 116 5.56 7.99 0.83
C LEU A 116 4.28 7.36 0.30
N PHE A 117 4.34 6.12 -0.16
CA PHE A 117 3.20 5.20 -0.28
C PHE A 117 3.47 3.95 0.56
N SER A 118 2.64 3.72 1.59
CA SER A 118 2.67 2.52 2.43
C SER A 118 1.58 1.58 1.96
N SER A 119 1.95 0.51 1.23
CA SER A 119 1.01 -0.53 0.80
C SER A 119 0.63 -1.41 1.98
N GLU A 120 -0.65 -1.61 2.21
CA GLU A 120 -1.13 -2.44 3.33
C GLU A 120 -1.26 -3.89 2.93
N THR A 121 -2.04 -4.18 1.90
CA THR A 121 -2.27 -5.54 1.44
C THR A 121 -2.85 -5.54 0.03
N MET A 122 -2.93 -6.74 -0.58
CA MET A 122 -3.49 -6.94 -1.90
C MET A 122 -4.32 -8.21 -1.96
N PHE A 123 -5.28 -8.26 -2.88
CA PHE A 123 -6.10 -9.43 -3.17
C PHE A 123 -6.14 -9.73 -4.67
N HIS A 124 -6.58 -10.92 -5.04
CA HIS A 124 -6.92 -11.29 -6.41
C HIS A 124 -8.05 -12.31 -6.43
N ARG A 125 -8.97 -12.15 -7.37
CA ARG A 125 -10.07 -13.07 -7.69
C ARG A 125 -9.88 -13.72 -9.08
N ALA A 126 -8.88 -13.26 -9.83
CA ALA A 126 -8.53 -13.80 -11.15
C ALA A 126 -7.00 -13.89 -11.30
N PRO A 127 -6.50 -14.80 -12.15
CA PRO A 127 -5.06 -15.00 -12.36
C PRO A 127 -4.37 -13.69 -12.75
N ASP A 128 -3.24 -13.38 -12.10
CA ASP A 128 -2.42 -12.17 -12.33
C ASP A 128 -3.09 -10.81 -12.03
N ALA A 129 -4.34 -10.75 -11.57
CA ALA A 129 -5.03 -9.48 -11.31
C ALA A 129 -4.34 -8.68 -10.18
N GLY A 130 -3.89 -9.34 -9.10
CA GLY A 130 -3.08 -8.68 -8.07
C GLY A 130 -1.73 -8.20 -8.61
N ASN A 131 -1.09 -8.97 -9.51
CA ASN A 131 0.14 -8.55 -10.19
C ASN A 131 -0.13 -7.33 -11.09
N ALA A 132 -1.28 -7.27 -11.76
CA ALA A 132 -1.67 -6.12 -12.57
C ALA A 132 -1.80 -4.85 -11.71
N ALA A 133 -2.49 -4.94 -10.57
CA ALA A 133 -2.61 -3.85 -9.62
C ALA A 133 -1.23 -3.41 -9.08
N LEU A 134 -0.35 -4.36 -8.73
CA LEU A 134 1.01 -4.06 -8.26
C LEU A 134 1.85 -3.34 -9.32
N VAL A 135 1.81 -3.80 -10.59
CA VAL A 135 2.50 -3.15 -11.70
C VAL A 135 1.90 -1.76 -11.97
N GLY A 136 0.57 -1.64 -11.96
CA GLY A 136 -0.12 -0.36 -12.07
C GLY A 136 0.30 0.64 -11.00
N THR A 137 0.43 0.16 -9.75
CA THR A 137 0.92 0.96 -8.63
C THR A 137 2.35 1.46 -8.87
N ALA A 138 3.26 0.58 -9.32
CA ALA A 138 4.64 0.98 -9.63
C ALA A 138 4.70 2.12 -10.66
N LEU A 139 3.94 2.00 -11.74
CA LEU A 139 3.87 3.00 -12.80
C LEU A 139 3.26 4.31 -12.29
N LEU A 140 2.20 4.24 -11.48
CA LEU A 140 1.55 5.39 -10.87
C LEU A 140 2.48 6.15 -9.93
N LEU A 141 3.12 5.44 -9.00
CA LEU A 141 4.04 6.03 -8.02
C LEU A 141 5.22 6.71 -8.71
N ARG A 142 5.80 6.06 -9.71
CA ARG A 142 6.89 6.62 -10.52
C ARG A 142 6.46 7.89 -11.25
N SER A 143 5.30 7.87 -11.93
CA SER A 143 4.79 9.01 -12.69
C SER A 143 4.45 10.21 -11.82
N ARG A 144 4.12 9.98 -10.53
CA ARG A 144 3.77 11.01 -9.55
C ARG A 144 4.94 11.43 -8.66
N GLY A 145 6.17 10.92 -8.90
CA GLY A 145 7.37 11.30 -8.18
C GLY A 145 7.43 10.83 -6.73
N PHE A 146 6.77 9.70 -6.40
CA PHE A 146 6.95 9.07 -5.10
C PHE A 146 8.38 8.58 -4.93
N THR A 147 8.92 8.67 -3.71
CA THR A 147 10.32 8.36 -3.40
C THR A 147 10.49 7.20 -2.42
N LEU A 148 9.43 6.83 -1.71
CA LEU A 148 9.44 5.72 -0.76
C LEU A 148 8.17 4.87 -0.94
N TRP A 149 8.35 3.61 -1.36
CA TRP A 149 7.29 2.61 -1.38
C TRP A 149 7.55 1.59 -0.29
N ASP A 150 6.82 1.73 0.80
CA ASP A 150 6.88 0.87 1.98
C ASP A 150 5.93 -0.32 1.80
N ILE A 151 6.41 -1.51 2.08
CA ILE A 151 5.65 -2.77 2.06
C ILE A 151 5.80 -3.54 3.37
N GLN A 152 6.27 -2.91 4.42
CA GLN A 152 6.53 -3.40 5.79
C GLN A 152 7.48 -4.61 5.81
N ALA A 153 7.13 -5.73 5.18
CA ALA A 153 7.94 -6.94 5.14
C ALA A 153 8.08 -7.48 3.71
N VAL A 154 9.24 -8.06 3.41
CA VAL A 154 9.50 -8.72 2.13
C VAL A 154 8.94 -10.13 2.15
N SER A 155 8.10 -10.47 1.18
CA SER A 155 7.64 -11.84 0.93
C SER A 155 8.35 -12.45 -0.29
N PRO A 156 8.33 -13.78 -0.46
CA PRO A 156 8.84 -14.40 -1.68
C PRO A 156 8.17 -13.87 -2.96
N HIS A 157 6.90 -13.45 -2.85
CA HIS A 157 6.18 -12.82 -3.95
C HIS A 157 6.76 -11.45 -4.30
N THR A 158 6.87 -10.54 -3.33
CA THR A 158 7.34 -9.16 -3.55
C THR A 158 8.83 -9.10 -3.91
N ALA A 159 9.65 -10.04 -3.41
CA ALA A 159 11.07 -10.15 -3.77
C ALA A 159 11.28 -10.35 -5.28
N ARG A 160 10.36 -11.03 -5.98
CA ARG A 160 10.41 -11.22 -7.44
C ARG A 160 10.34 -9.90 -8.21
N PHE A 161 9.76 -8.85 -7.62
CA PHE A 161 9.63 -7.51 -8.21
C PHE A 161 10.76 -6.56 -7.78
N GLY A 162 11.72 -7.06 -7.00
CA GLY A 162 12.87 -6.29 -6.53
C GLY A 162 12.74 -5.77 -5.10
N ALA A 163 11.68 -6.16 -4.37
CA ALA A 163 11.55 -5.80 -2.96
C ALA A 163 12.74 -6.30 -2.14
N HIS A 164 13.20 -5.49 -1.20
CA HIS A 164 14.32 -5.81 -0.32
C HIS A 164 14.15 -5.17 1.05
N GLY A 165 14.86 -5.72 2.04
CA GLY A 165 14.90 -5.15 3.38
C GLY A 165 15.94 -4.05 3.50
N ILE A 166 15.63 -3.01 4.24
CA ILE A 166 16.58 -1.95 4.63
C ILE A 166 16.63 -1.82 6.16
N SER A 167 17.72 -1.25 6.68
CA SER A 167 17.86 -1.03 8.12
C SER A 167 16.81 -0.02 8.64
N PRO A 168 16.41 -0.10 9.91
CA PRO A 168 15.52 0.90 10.52
C PRO A 168 16.05 2.33 10.42
N GLY A 169 17.38 2.50 10.48
CA GLY A 169 18.01 3.81 10.30
C GLY A 169 17.84 4.37 8.90
N ASP A 170 18.04 3.53 7.86
CA ASP A 170 17.84 3.91 6.47
C ASP A 170 16.38 4.23 6.18
N TYR A 171 15.49 3.40 6.72
CA TYR A 171 14.06 3.64 6.58
C TYR A 171 13.64 4.98 7.17
N ARG A 172 14.04 5.28 8.42
CA ARG A 172 13.69 6.55 9.08
C ARG A 172 14.21 7.77 8.31
N ARG A 173 15.42 7.70 7.73
CA ARG A 173 15.94 8.80 6.88
C ARG A 173 15.10 9.01 5.63
N ARG A 174 14.75 7.92 4.92
CA ARG A 174 13.89 7.99 3.71
C ARG A 174 12.48 8.47 4.05
N LEU A 175 11.91 7.98 5.15
CA LEU A 175 10.59 8.40 5.63
C LEU A 175 10.56 9.91 5.92
N ALA A 176 11.53 10.41 6.70
CA ALA A 176 11.62 11.84 7.01
C ALA A 176 11.67 12.71 5.75
N ALA A 177 12.45 12.30 4.75
CA ALA A 177 12.52 13.01 3.47
C ALA A 177 11.18 12.96 2.71
N ALA A 178 10.54 11.79 2.68
CA ALA A 178 9.29 11.60 1.94
C ALA A 178 8.10 12.39 2.53
N VAL A 179 8.03 12.55 3.85
CA VAL A 179 6.90 13.24 4.52
C VAL A 179 7.16 14.73 4.77
N ALA A 180 8.40 15.21 4.61
CA ALA A 180 8.77 16.62 4.83
C ALA A 180 7.85 17.65 4.14
N PRO A 181 7.40 17.45 2.88
CA PRO A 181 6.53 18.41 2.21
C PRO A 181 5.16 18.61 2.90
N VAL A 182 4.64 17.58 3.57
CA VAL A 182 3.36 17.67 4.30
C VAL A 182 3.55 18.39 5.62
N LEU A 183 4.60 18.04 6.38
CA LEU A 183 4.90 18.67 7.67
C LEU A 183 5.22 20.17 7.52
N ALA A 184 5.85 20.58 6.44
CA ALA A 184 6.11 21.98 6.15
C ALA A 184 4.84 22.82 5.91
N ARG A 185 3.80 22.20 5.30
CA ARG A 185 2.51 22.87 5.06
C ARG A 185 1.70 23.05 6.35
N GLU A 186 1.69 22.06 7.22
CA GLU A 186 1.01 22.13 8.52
C GLU A 186 1.67 23.16 9.45
N GLY A 187 2.99 23.22 9.47
CA GLY A 187 3.74 24.21 10.26
C GLY A 187 3.56 25.66 9.81
N SER A 188 3.15 25.89 8.54
CA SER A 188 2.82 27.24 8.04
C SER A 188 1.36 27.63 8.32
N ALA A 189 0.44 26.65 8.40
CA ALA A 189 -0.97 26.91 8.72
C ALA A 189 -1.20 27.21 10.23
N SER A 190 -0.28 26.81 11.10
CA SER A 190 -0.37 27.07 12.57
C SER A 190 0.23 28.40 13.01
N ARG A 191 0.65 29.27 12.08
CA ARG A 191 1.27 30.58 12.37
C ARG A 191 0.39 31.78 11.98
N VAL A 192 -0.92 31.60 11.88
CA VAL A 192 -1.87 32.71 11.69
C VAL A 192 -2.76 32.87 12.90
#